data_f8d965ba1cc062e2aa1125a42ffd7207
#
_entry.id   f8d965ba1cc062e2aa1125a42ffd7207
#
_cell.length_a   1.000
_cell.length_b   1.000
_cell.length_c   1.000
_cell.angle_alpha   90.00
_cell.angle_beta   90.00
_cell.angle_gamma   90.00
#
_symmetry.space_group_name_H-M   'P 1'
#
loop_
_entity.id
_entity.type
_entity.pdbx_description
1 polymer ?
#
loop_
_entity_poly.entity_id
_entity_poly.type
_entity_poly.pdbx_seq_one_letter_code
_entity_poly.pdbx_strand_id
1 'polypeptide(L)'
;MQIILGFVLMILFTVAANLLLKIGAGRASPQMLFGLLSWTSVLGLTFFGCAGLVYAWLLKFLPLNIAQSFAAAQFVAVILAASLVLSETISAAQWIGILLIAAGISIVGWSQ
;
A
#
# COMPACT_ATOMS: atom_id res chain seq x y z
N MET A 1 10.28 -14.01 -11.93
CA MET A 1 10.93 -13.73 -10.64
C MET A 1 11.07 -12.24 -10.36
N GLN A 2 11.66 -11.49 -11.28
CA GLN A 2 11.86 -10.05 -11.06
C GLN A 2 10.55 -9.29 -10.85
N ILE A 3 9.50 -9.68 -11.56
CA ILE A 3 8.19 -9.02 -11.44
C ILE A 3 7.60 -9.28 -10.05
N ILE A 4 7.71 -10.51 -9.58
CA ILE A 4 7.20 -10.87 -8.24
C ILE A 4 7.97 -10.10 -7.17
N LEU A 5 9.30 -10.05 -7.28
CA LEU A 5 10.12 -9.28 -6.35
C LEU A 5 9.75 -7.80 -6.38
N GLY A 6 9.51 -7.25 -7.57
CA GLY A 6 9.09 -5.87 -7.70
C GLY A 6 7.78 -5.58 -7.00
N PHE A 7 6.77 -6.45 -7.16
CA PHE A 7 5.50 -6.28 -6.47
C PHE A 7 5.65 -6.40 -4.96
N VAL A 8 6.46 -7.35 -4.49
CA VAL A 8 6.72 -7.52 -3.06
C VAL A 8 7.37 -6.26 -2.51
N LEU A 9 8.39 -5.72 -3.18
CA LEU A 9 9.05 -4.49 -2.74
C LEU A 9 8.07 -3.31 -2.74
N MET A 10 7.27 -3.17 -3.78
CA MET A 10 6.29 -2.10 -3.87
C MET A 10 5.29 -2.17 -2.71
N ILE A 11 4.79 -3.36 -2.44
CA ILE A 11 3.82 -3.55 -1.36
C ILE A 11 4.47 -3.24 -0.01
N LEU A 12 5.70 -3.71 0.23
CA LEU A 12 6.41 -3.42 1.47
C LEU A 12 6.62 -1.92 1.66
N PHE A 13 7.06 -1.21 0.61
CA PHE A 13 7.22 0.23 0.70
C PHE A 13 5.89 0.93 0.94
N THR A 14 4.83 0.49 0.27
CA THR A 14 3.50 1.09 0.42
C THR A 14 2.95 0.87 1.82
N VAL A 15 3.08 -0.33 2.36
CA VAL A 15 2.64 -0.63 3.72
C VAL A 15 3.41 0.22 4.72
N ALA A 16 4.73 0.26 4.60
CA ALA A 16 5.55 1.08 5.49
C ALA A 16 5.17 2.56 5.38
N ALA A 17 4.96 3.05 4.15
CA ALA A 17 4.58 4.44 3.92
C ALA A 17 3.24 4.76 4.58
N ASN A 18 2.25 3.90 4.42
CA ASN A 18 0.94 4.12 5.04
C ASN A 18 1.02 4.14 6.56
N LEU A 19 1.77 3.21 7.14
CA LEU A 19 1.94 3.15 8.60
C LEU A 19 2.67 4.39 9.11
N LEU A 20 3.74 4.80 8.43
CA LEU A 20 4.50 5.97 8.83
C LEU A 20 3.67 7.25 8.72
N LEU A 21 2.87 7.39 7.66
CA LEU A 21 2.01 8.55 7.50
C LEU A 21 0.93 8.59 8.57
N LYS A 22 0.34 7.44 8.91
CA LYS A 22 -0.67 7.38 9.96
C LYS A 22 -0.09 7.77 11.31
N ILE A 23 1.06 7.23 11.65
CA ILE A 23 1.75 7.54 12.90
C ILE A 23 2.19 9.00 12.90
N GLY A 24 2.73 9.48 11.77
CA GLY A 24 3.19 10.86 11.66
C GLY A 24 2.06 11.86 11.77
N ALA A 25 0.89 11.55 11.23
CA ALA A 25 -0.28 12.42 11.34
C ALA A 25 -0.70 12.63 12.80
N GLY A 26 -0.56 11.59 13.63
CA GLY A 26 -0.86 11.70 15.05
C GLY A 26 0.18 12.47 15.84
N ARG A 27 1.39 12.63 15.31
CA ARG A 27 2.49 13.34 15.99
C ARG A 27 2.71 14.76 15.50
N ALA A 28 2.16 15.09 14.33
CA ALA A 28 2.40 16.39 13.73
C ALA A 28 1.70 17.49 14.51
N SER A 29 2.40 18.62 14.68
CA SER A 29 1.81 19.81 15.28
C SER A 29 0.79 20.39 14.30
N PRO A 30 -0.38 20.87 14.77
CA PRO A 30 -1.34 21.55 13.89
C PRO A 30 -0.77 22.77 13.18
N GLN A 31 0.34 23.31 13.68
CA GLN A 31 0.98 24.49 13.11
C GLN A 31 1.93 24.15 11.96
N MET A 32 2.26 22.88 11.76
CA MET A 32 3.23 22.45 10.75
C MET A 32 2.49 22.00 9.50
N LEU A 33 2.36 22.90 8.51
CA LEU A 33 1.76 22.62 7.21
C LEU A 33 0.50 21.75 7.33
N PHE A 34 -0.52 22.29 8.03
CA PHE A 34 -1.80 21.60 8.25
C PHE A 34 -1.66 20.30 9.02
N GLY A 35 -0.63 20.18 9.86
CA GLY A 35 -0.39 18.97 10.62
C GLY A 35 0.20 17.81 9.82
N LEU A 36 0.73 18.10 8.63
CA LEU A 36 1.26 17.05 7.76
C LEU A 36 2.76 16.81 7.91
N LEU A 37 3.50 17.82 8.44
CA LEU A 37 4.94 17.74 8.50
C LEU A 37 5.44 17.24 9.85
N SER A 38 5.86 16.00 9.88
CA SER A 38 6.70 15.44 10.94
C SER A 38 7.76 14.60 10.26
N TRP A 39 8.84 14.27 10.98
CA TRP A 39 9.86 13.39 10.41
C TRP A 39 9.26 12.06 9.96
N THR A 40 8.33 11.53 10.73
CA THR A 40 7.68 10.27 10.38
C THR A 40 6.88 10.42 9.08
N SER A 41 6.17 11.55 8.90
CA SER A 41 5.45 11.81 7.65
C SER A 41 6.40 11.96 6.47
N VAL A 42 7.54 12.63 6.66
CA VAL A 42 8.54 12.79 5.60
C VAL A 42 9.07 11.42 5.17
N LEU A 43 9.37 10.55 6.15
CA LEU A 43 9.79 9.18 5.85
C LEU A 43 8.72 8.42 5.09
N GLY A 44 7.46 8.55 5.50
CA GLY A 44 6.35 7.90 4.82
C GLY A 44 6.23 8.34 3.37
N LEU A 45 6.34 9.65 3.12
CA LEU A 45 6.31 10.16 1.75
C LEU A 45 7.49 9.66 0.92
N THR A 46 8.66 9.53 1.54
CA THR A 46 9.83 8.96 0.86
C THR A 46 9.58 7.53 0.45
N PHE A 47 9.00 6.72 1.34
CA PHE A 47 8.65 5.34 0.99
C PHE A 47 7.60 5.27 -0.11
N PHE A 48 6.62 6.17 -0.12
CA PHE A 48 5.65 6.24 -1.23
C PHE A 48 6.35 6.55 -2.54
N GLY A 49 7.30 7.46 -2.53
CA GLY A 49 8.10 7.77 -3.72
C GLY A 49 8.85 6.54 -4.21
N CYS A 50 9.46 5.79 -3.30
CA CYS A 50 10.16 4.55 -3.65
C CYS A 50 9.19 3.52 -4.24
N ALA A 51 8.02 3.38 -3.65
CA ALA A 51 7.00 2.47 -4.19
C ALA A 51 6.59 2.88 -5.60
N GLY A 52 6.43 4.19 -5.83
CA GLY A 52 6.10 4.70 -7.16
C GLY A 52 7.18 4.41 -8.20
N LEU A 53 8.45 4.53 -7.80
CA LEU A 53 9.55 4.20 -8.70
C LEU A 53 9.58 2.72 -9.06
N VAL A 54 9.35 1.85 -8.07
CA VAL A 54 9.26 0.41 -8.31
C VAL A 54 8.08 0.10 -9.24
N TYR A 55 6.94 0.74 -9.00
CA TYR A 55 5.77 0.56 -9.84
C TYR A 55 6.04 1.00 -11.29
N ALA A 56 6.70 2.14 -11.47
CA ALA A 56 7.06 2.62 -12.79
C ALA A 56 7.96 1.61 -13.52
N TRP A 57 8.90 1.01 -12.78
CA TRP A 57 9.76 -0.03 -13.35
C TRP A 57 8.95 -1.26 -13.78
N LEU A 58 7.98 -1.66 -12.95
CA LEU A 58 7.11 -2.79 -13.28
C LEU A 58 6.28 -2.54 -14.55
N LEU A 59 5.89 -1.29 -14.78
CA LEU A 59 5.10 -0.94 -15.96
C LEU A 59 5.85 -1.16 -17.28
N LYS A 60 7.17 -1.31 -17.23
CA LYS A 60 7.93 -1.69 -18.43
C LYS A 60 7.62 -3.10 -18.90
N PHE A 61 7.15 -3.95 -18.01
CA PHE A 61 6.95 -5.38 -18.31
C PHE A 61 5.48 -5.77 -18.36
N LEU A 62 4.58 -4.95 -17.85
CA LEU A 62 3.17 -5.29 -17.68
C LEU A 62 2.27 -4.22 -18.25
N PRO A 63 1.13 -4.61 -18.87
CA PRO A 63 0.08 -3.63 -19.20
C PRO A 63 -0.45 -2.96 -17.94
N LEU A 64 -0.89 -1.72 -18.08
CA LEU A 64 -1.35 -0.94 -16.95
C LEU A 64 -2.52 -1.59 -16.21
N ASN A 65 -3.49 -2.14 -16.92
CA ASN A 65 -4.66 -2.74 -16.28
C ASN A 65 -4.27 -3.93 -15.41
N ILE A 66 -3.30 -4.74 -15.86
CA ILE A 66 -2.83 -5.89 -15.09
C ILE A 66 -2.02 -5.42 -13.88
N ALA A 67 -1.11 -4.46 -14.10
CA ALA A 67 -0.30 -3.93 -13.01
C ALA A 67 -1.16 -3.31 -11.92
N GLN A 68 -2.21 -2.56 -12.29
CA GLN A 68 -3.12 -1.97 -11.32
C GLN A 68 -3.89 -3.03 -10.53
N SER A 69 -4.31 -4.10 -11.20
CA SER A 69 -5.04 -5.18 -10.53
C SER A 69 -4.18 -5.86 -9.48
N PHE A 70 -2.92 -6.16 -9.80
CA PHE A 70 -2.01 -6.75 -8.81
C PHE A 70 -1.62 -5.75 -7.74
N ALA A 71 -1.47 -4.48 -8.10
CA ALA A 71 -1.17 -3.43 -7.11
C ALA A 71 -2.31 -3.29 -6.10
N ALA A 72 -3.54 -3.66 -6.45
CA ALA A 72 -4.65 -3.64 -5.51
C ALA A 72 -4.40 -4.55 -4.30
N ALA A 73 -3.51 -5.53 -4.41
CA ALA A 73 -3.13 -6.35 -3.27
C ALA A 73 -2.55 -5.51 -2.13
N GLN A 74 -1.99 -4.34 -2.42
CA GLN A 74 -1.47 -3.46 -1.38
C GLN A 74 -2.57 -2.99 -0.41
N PHE A 75 -3.81 -2.84 -0.89
CA PHE A 75 -4.90 -2.45 0.00
C PHE A 75 -5.15 -3.50 1.07
N VAL A 76 -5.13 -4.77 0.68
CA VAL A 76 -5.26 -5.88 1.62
C VAL A 76 -4.10 -5.87 2.60
N ALA A 77 -2.88 -5.71 2.09
CA ALA A 77 -1.69 -5.71 2.93
C ALA A 77 -1.72 -4.56 3.95
N VAL A 78 -2.14 -3.36 3.52
CA VAL A 78 -2.22 -2.20 4.41
C VAL A 78 -3.26 -2.42 5.50
N ILE A 79 -4.43 -2.96 5.15
CA ILE A 79 -5.50 -3.22 6.13
C ILE A 79 -5.02 -4.22 7.17
N LEU A 80 -4.38 -5.31 6.74
CA LEU A 80 -3.87 -6.31 7.67
C LEU A 80 -2.75 -5.74 8.54
N ALA A 81 -1.86 -4.95 7.96
CA ALA A 81 -0.78 -4.32 8.71
C ALA A 81 -1.33 -3.34 9.75
N ALA A 82 -2.35 -2.56 9.39
CA ALA A 82 -2.97 -1.62 10.33
C ALA A 82 -3.58 -2.38 11.50
N SER A 83 -4.22 -3.51 11.24
CA SER A 83 -4.78 -4.33 12.31
C SER A 83 -3.69 -4.85 13.25
N LEU A 84 -2.57 -5.30 12.70
CA LEU A 84 -1.50 -5.91 13.50
C LEU A 84 -0.65 -4.88 14.23
N VAL A 85 -0.32 -3.78 13.56
CA VAL A 85 0.63 -2.80 14.10
C VAL A 85 -0.08 -1.72 14.91
N LEU A 86 -1.20 -1.21 14.39
CA LEU A 86 -1.92 -0.11 15.02
C LEU A 86 -3.10 -0.57 15.87
N SER A 87 -3.31 -1.88 15.95
CA SER A 87 -4.41 -2.49 16.71
C SER A 87 -5.79 -2.00 16.26
N GLU A 88 -5.91 -1.65 14.98
CA GLU A 88 -7.20 -1.31 14.40
C GLU A 88 -8.01 -2.57 14.16
N THR A 89 -9.30 -2.51 14.49
CA THR A 89 -10.17 -3.68 14.29
C THR A 89 -10.65 -3.73 12.85
N ILE A 90 -10.73 -4.95 12.32
CA ILE A 90 -11.27 -5.18 10.98
C ILE A 90 -12.71 -5.63 11.13
N SER A 91 -13.64 -4.82 10.60
CA SER A 91 -15.07 -5.14 10.66
C SER A 91 -15.43 -6.28 9.72
N ALA A 92 -16.61 -6.89 9.91
CA ALA A 92 -17.10 -7.93 9.02
C ALA A 92 -17.22 -7.42 7.58
N ALA A 93 -17.69 -6.17 7.41
CA ALA A 93 -17.79 -5.57 6.08
C ALA A 93 -16.43 -5.44 5.42
N GLN A 94 -15.40 -5.06 6.19
CA GLN A 94 -14.03 -4.97 5.68
C GLN A 94 -13.50 -6.34 5.27
N TRP A 95 -13.79 -7.39 6.05
CA TRP A 95 -13.38 -8.74 5.67
C TRP A 95 -14.01 -9.17 4.36
N ILE A 96 -15.30 -8.85 4.15
CA ILE A 96 -15.97 -9.13 2.88
C ILE A 96 -15.28 -8.41 1.73
N GLY A 97 -14.95 -7.12 1.92
CA GLY A 97 -14.23 -6.35 0.93
C GLY A 97 -12.86 -6.92 0.60
N ILE A 98 -12.12 -7.35 1.62
CA ILE A 98 -10.81 -7.97 1.43
C ILE A 98 -10.94 -9.24 0.59
N LEU A 99 -11.93 -10.07 0.88
CA LEU A 99 -12.15 -11.30 0.12
C LEU A 99 -12.51 -10.99 -1.33
N LEU A 100 -13.32 -9.95 -1.57
CA LEU A 100 -13.68 -9.54 -2.93
C LEU A 100 -12.45 -9.02 -3.70
N ILE A 101 -11.58 -8.27 -3.05
CA ILE A 101 -10.33 -7.80 -3.67
C ILE A 101 -9.46 -8.98 -4.05
N ALA A 102 -9.27 -9.92 -3.12
CA ALA A 102 -8.46 -11.10 -3.36
C ALA A 102 -9.03 -11.93 -4.51
N ALA A 103 -10.35 -12.12 -4.56
CA ALA A 103 -11.00 -12.83 -5.64
C ALA A 103 -10.80 -12.12 -6.98
N GLY A 104 -10.95 -10.78 -6.99
CA GLY A 104 -10.74 -10.00 -8.21
C GLY A 104 -9.33 -10.10 -8.74
N ILE A 105 -8.33 -10.01 -7.87
CA ILE A 105 -6.92 -10.15 -8.26
C ILE A 105 -6.67 -11.53 -8.85
N SER A 106 -7.22 -12.56 -8.20
CA SER A 106 -7.06 -13.94 -8.66
C SER A 106 -7.67 -14.13 -10.05
N ILE A 107 -8.84 -13.56 -10.30
CA ILE A 107 -9.52 -13.66 -11.60
C ILE A 107 -8.67 -12.97 -12.68
N VAL A 108 -8.16 -11.78 -12.41
CA VAL A 108 -7.32 -11.06 -13.36
C VAL A 108 -6.05 -11.85 -13.67
N GLY A 109 -5.41 -12.38 -12.63
CA GLY A 109 -4.21 -13.20 -12.83
C GLY A 109 -4.49 -14.46 -13.63
N TRP A 110 -5.64 -15.08 -13.38
CA TRP A 110 -6.03 -16.30 -14.09
C TRP A 110 -6.30 -16.04 -15.57
N SER A 111 -6.87 -14.88 -15.91
CA SER A 111 -7.30 -14.59 -17.27
C SER A 111 -6.17 -14.14 -18.21
N GLN A 112 -4.95 -14.04 -17.72
CA GLN A 112 -3.82 -13.66 -18.58
C GLN A 112 -3.40 -14.77 -19.55
#